data_c389e86cf9f729c53b5c40246e93e53c
#
_entry.id   c389e86cf9f729c53b5c40246e93e53c
#
_cell.length_a   1.000
_cell.length_b   1.000
_cell.length_c   1.000
_cell.angle_alpha   90.00
_cell.angle_beta   90.00
_cell.angle_gamma   90.00
#
_symmetry.space_group_name_H-M   'P 1'
#
loop_
_entity.id
_entity.type
_entity.pdbx_description
1 polymer ?
#
loop_
_entity_poly.entity_id
_entity_poly.type
_entity_poly.pdbx_seq_one_letter_code
_entity_poly.pdbx_strand_id
1 'polypeptide(L)'
;MLRIFTDTAANIPPHLLEQYHITAMPLTYLLDGQPTELVGHDYYEAMRKGAEVKTSLVSPALIRDTMESALKDGDDVLYIAISGGISGTCWSAELMAEELRGEYPDRMIRVLNTCGASLGEGLVVLEAAKMLEKGCTADEIIRQAGENCGRMRQFFMVDDLKYLRRGGRISAAAQVAGSLLKIKPILQSDPEGHIIQHSKVRGQLKAMETLAELYKEYAVDGTRTVGIAHADCPDGALRLQAKLRDAGQTGEILSVCYEPVTGGHV
;
A
#
# COMPACT_ATOMS: atom_id res chain seq x y z
N MET A 1 -24.16 -2.00 -10.43
CA MET A 1 -23.64 -1.69 -9.05
C MET A 1 -22.23 -1.13 -9.17
N LEU A 2 -21.62 -0.58 -8.10
CA LEU A 2 -20.19 -0.22 -8.13
C LEU A 2 -19.33 -1.45 -7.75
N ARG A 3 -18.31 -1.74 -8.56
CA ARG A 3 -17.28 -2.75 -8.23
C ARG A 3 -15.99 -2.06 -7.82
N ILE A 4 -15.43 -2.51 -6.72
CA ILE A 4 -14.16 -1.97 -6.18
C ILE A 4 -13.03 -2.93 -6.51
N PHE A 5 -12.02 -2.39 -7.20
CA PHE A 5 -10.79 -3.08 -7.56
C PHE A 5 -9.59 -2.41 -6.88
N THR A 6 -8.60 -3.21 -6.58
CA THR A 6 -7.29 -2.76 -6.10
C THR A 6 -6.21 -3.70 -6.62
N ASP A 7 -5.02 -3.59 -6.10
CA ASP A 7 -3.93 -4.52 -6.38
C ASP A 7 -3.37 -5.13 -5.08
N THR A 8 -2.56 -6.17 -5.21
CA THR A 8 -2.08 -6.91 -4.02
C THR A 8 -1.16 -6.10 -3.13
N ALA A 9 -0.59 -4.97 -3.62
CA ALA A 9 0.20 -4.07 -2.80
C ALA A 9 -0.62 -3.37 -1.70
N ALA A 10 -1.96 -3.39 -1.77
CA ALA A 10 -2.85 -2.89 -0.71
C ALA A 10 -2.73 -3.70 0.60
N ASN A 11 -2.20 -4.90 0.55
CA ASN A 11 -1.98 -5.80 1.69
C ASN A 11 -3.24 -6.04 2.55
N ILE A 12 -4.41 -6.05 1.90
CA ILE A 12 -5.67 -6.31 2.57
C ILE A 12 -5.75 -7.82 2.90
N PRO A 13 -6.05 -8.20 4.14
CA PRO A 13 -6.24 -9.60 4.50
C PRO A 13 -7.31 -10.29 3.65
N PRO A 14 -7.08 -11.57 3.22
CA PRO A 14 -8.01 -12.28 2.34
C PRO A 14 -9.46 -12.31 2.82
N HIS A 15 -9.69 -12.48 4.11
CA HIS A 15 -11.04 -12.49 4.69
C HIS A 15 -11.78 -11.15 4.52
N LEU A 16 -11.05 -10.01 4.50
CA LEU A 16 -11.66 -8.70 4.25
C LEU A 16 -11.92 -8.48 2.76
N LEU A 17 -11.05 -9.01 1.87
CA LEU A 17 -11.32 -9.00 0.42
C LEU A 17 -12.62 -9.76 0.12
N GLU A 18 -12.78 -10.94 0.69
CA GLU A 18 -13.99 -11.76 0.54
C GLU A 18 -15.22 -11.07 1.15
N GLN A 19 -15.12 -10.60 2.41
CA GLN A 19 -16.20 -9.94 3.12
C GLN A 19 -16.78 -8.77 2.35
N TYR A 20 -15.93 -7.95 1.76
CA TYR A 20 -16.32 -6.71 1.08
C TYR A 20 -16.38 -6.85 -0.44
N HIS A 21 -16.24 -8.07 -0.98
CA HIS A 21 -16.25 -8.34 -2.43
C HIS A 21 -15.26 -7.46 -3.22
N ILE A 22 -14.05 -7.23 -2.66
CA ILE A 22 -12.98 -6.47 -3.29
C ILE A 22 -12.15 -7.41 -4.16
N THR A 23 -11.91 -7.03 -5.41
CA THR A 23 -11.01 -7.76 -6.30
C THR A 23 -9.62 -7.13 -6.24
N ALA A 24 -8.63 -7.84 -5.72
CA ALA A 24 -7.23 -7.45 -5.70
C ALA A 24 -6.46 -8.12 -6.85
N MET A 25 -5.98 -7.31 -7.80
CA MET A 25 -5.21 -7.82 -8.94
C MET A 25 -3.74 -8.03 -8.56
N PRO A 26 -3.12 -9.16 -8.95
CA PRO A 26 -1.78 -9.48 -8.50
C PRO A 26 -0.70 -8.68 -9.22
N LEU A 27 0.20 -8.07 -8.45
CA LEU A 27 1.54 -7.76 -8.92
C LEU A 27 2.37 -9.06 -8.90
N THR A 28 3.43 -9.11 -9.70
CA THR A 28 4.28 -10.30 -9.79
C THR A 28 5.70 -10.02 -9.31
N TYR A 29 6.41 -11.07 -8.91
CA TYR A 29 7.78 -10.96 -8.46
C TYR A 29 8.61 -12.19 -8.87
N LEU A 30 9.90 -11.95 -8.98
CA LEU A 30 10.92 -12.97 -9.24
C LEU A 30 11.91 -12.97 -8.07
N LEU A 31 12.38 -14.15 -7.71
CA LEU A 31 13.47 -14.33 -6.78
C LEU A 31 14.66 -14.93 -7.53
N ASP A 32 15.81 -14.24 -7.50
CA ASP A 32 17.01 -14.59 -8.28
C ASP A 32 16.70 -14.80 -9.79
N GLY A 33 15.79 -13.98 -10.32
CA GLY A 33 15.38 -14.02 -11.72
C GLY A 33 14.42 -15.16 -12.08
N GLN A 34 13.96 -15.95 -11.12
CA GLN A 34 13.03 -17.05 -11.33
C GLN A 34 11.67 -16.77 -10.70
N PRO A 35 10.57 -17.16 -11.37
CA PRO A 35 9.24 -17.16 -10.76
C PRO A 35 9.22 -18.00 -9.49
N THR A 36 8.51 -17.53 -8.48
CA THR A 36 8.42 -18.20 -7.18
C THR A 36 7.05 -17.98 -6.55
N GLU A 37 6.64 -18.90 -5.71
CA GLU A 37 5.43 -18.81 -4.88
C GLU A 37 5.77 -18.60 -3.39
N LEU A 38 7.05 -18.38 -3.06
CA LEU A 38 7.47 -18.14 -1.69
C LEU A 38 6.82 -16.88 -1.13
N VAL A 39 6.19 -16.99 0.02
CA VAL A 39 5.55 -15.89 0.74
C VAL A 39 5.91 -15.93 2.23
N GLY A 40 5.62 -14.87 2.97
CA GLY A 40 5.79 -14.81 4.41
C GLY A 40 7.24 -15.09 4.84
N HIS A 41 7.40 -15.86 5.90
CA HIS A 41 8.71 -16.12 6.53
C HIS A 41 9.76 -16.65 5.54
N ASP A 42 9.42 -17.66 4.74
CA ASP A 42 10.36 -18.30 3.80
C ASP A 42 10.86 -17.32 2.73
N TYR A 43 10.00 -16.44 2.26
CA TYR A 43 10.36 -15.38 1.33
C TYR A 43 11.38 -14.41 1.96
N TYR A 44 11.11 -13.91 3.16
CA TYR A 44 12.02 -12.99 3.86
C TYR A 44 13.33 -13.68 4.29
N GLU A 45 13.31 -14.95 4.63
CA GLU A 45 14.54 -15.71 4.89
C GLU A 45 15.42 -15.84 3.64
N ALA A 46 14.84 -16.06 2.46
CA ALA A 46 15.60 -16.04 1.21
C ALA A 46 16.24 -14.65 0.97
N MET A 47 15.51 -13.56 1.19
CA MET A 47 16.04 -12.19 1.09
C MET A 47 17.19 -11.95 2.09
N ARG A 48 17.06 -12.38 3.34
CA ARG A 48 18.12 -12.27 4.36
C ARG A 48 19.38 -13.04 3.96
N LYS A 49 19.23 -14.17 3.26
CA LYS A 49 20.33 -14.96 2.68
C LYS A 49 20.92 -14.34 1.41
N GLY A 50 20.36 -13.24 0.93
CA GLY A 50 20.91 -12.46 -0.18
C GLY A 50 20.18 -12.61 -1.51
N ALA A 51 19.07 -13.33 -1.56
CA ALA A 51 18.27 -13.45 -2.79
C ALA A 51 17.82 -12.06 -3.30
N GLU A 52 17.85 -11.90 -4.61
CA GLU A 52 17.47 -10.66 -5.28
C GLU A 52 16.01 -10.71 -5.73
N VAL A 53 15.27 -9.66 -5.36
CA VAL A 53 13.86 -9.51 -5.76
C VAL A 53 13.75 -8.56 -6.93
N LYS A 54 12.97 -8.96 -7.94
CA LYS A 54 12.46 -8.09 -9.01
C LYS A 54 10.96 -8.15 -9.03
N THR A 55 10.32 -7.01 -9.15
CA THR A 55 8.86 -6.91 -9.16
C THR A 55 8.34 -6.31 -10.45
N SER A 56 7.12 -6.66 -10.81
CA SER A 56 6.43 -6.13 -11.98
C SER A 56 5.07 -5.57 -11.59
N LEU A 57 4.61 -4.60 -12.34
CA LEU A 57 3.26 -4.02 -12.21
C LEU A 57 2.19 -5.08 -12.52
N VAL A 58 0.93 -4.79 -12.19
CA VAL A 58 -0.21 -5.59 -12.66
C VAL A 58 -0.25 -5.57 -14.18
N SER A 59 -0.44 -6.75 -14.80
CA SER A 59 -0.51 -6.84 -16.25
C SER A 59 -1.61 -5.93 -16.82
N PRO A 60 -1.32 -5.04 -17.80
CA PRO A 60 -2.33 -4.20 -18.43
C PRO A 60 -3.50 -5.00 -19.00
N ALA A 61 -3.22 -6.16 -19.60
CA ALA A 61 -4.27 -7.04 -20.13
C ALA A 61 -5.19 -7.55 -19.00
N LEU A 62 -4.61 -7.96 -17.86
CA LEU A 62 -5.40 -8.39 -16.70
C LEU A 62 -6.26 -7.25 -16.15
N ILE A 63 -5.72 -6.03 -16.06
CA ILE A 63 -6.49 -4.85 -15.62
C ILE A 63 -7.67 -4.63 -16.56
N ARG A 64 -7.42 -4.60 -17.87
CA ARG A 64 -8.47 -4.41 -18.88
C ARG A 64 -9.53 -5.48 -18.79
N ASP A 65 -9.15 -6.76 -18.85
CA ASP A 65 -10.08 -7.90 -18.85
C ASP A 65 -10.94 -7.93 -17.60
N THR A 66 -10.34 -7.62 -16.43
CA THR A 66 -11.04 -7.61 -15.13
C THR A 66 -12.05 -6.47 -15.06
N MET A 67 -11.67 -5.26 -15.45
CA MET A 67 -12.58 -4.12 -15.51
C MET A 67 -13.69 -4.33 -16.52
N GLU A 68 -13.35 -4.81 -17.72
CA GLU A 68 -14.32 -5.03 -18.80
C GLU A 68 -15.36 -6.08 -18.43
N SER A 69 -14.98 -7.12 -17.68
CA SER A 69 -15.91 -8.12 -17.17
C SER A 69 -17.02 -7.48 -16.32
N ALA A 70 -16.67 -6.58 -15.40
CA ALA A 70 -17.65 -5.86 -14.58
C ALA A 70 -18.54 -4.94 -15.44
N LEU A 71 -17.97 -4.26 -16.42
CA LEU A 71 -18.72 -3.38 -17.34
C LEU A 71 -19.73 -4.14 -18.17
N LYS A 72 -19.37 -5.36 -18.65
CA LYS A 72 -20.27 -6.27 -19.36
C LYS A 72 -21.43 -6.75 -18.49
N ASP A 73 -21.21 -6.91 -17.18
CA ASP A 73 -22.24 -7.23 -16.21
C ASP A 73 -23.16 -6.01 -15.91
N GLY A 74 -22.85 -4.85 -16.47
CA GLY A 74 -23.59 -3.61 -16.26
C GLY A 74 -23.21 -2.87 -14.99
N ASP A 75 -22.05 -3.18 -14.41
CA ASP A 75 -21.53 -2.52 -13.22
C ASP A 75 -20.65 -1.32 -13.57
N ASP A 76 -20.48 -0.41 -12.62
CA ASP A 76 -19.51 0.68 -12.64
C ASP A 76 -18.21 0.23 -11.98
N VAL A 77 -17.09 0.88 -12.28
CA VAL A 77 -15.76 0.49 -11.86
C VAL A 77 -15.05 1.59 -11.08
N LEU A 78 -14.57 1.24 -9.90
CA LEU A 78 -13.61 2.04 -9.11
C LEU A 78 -12.36 1.22 -8.86
N TYR A 79 -11.24 1.61 -9.45
CA TYR A 79 -9.93 1.05 -9.16
C TYR A 79 -9.13 1.99 -8.25
N ILE A 80 -8.79 1.54 -7.06
CA ILE A 80 -7.95 2.26 -6.09
C ILE A 80 -6.58 1.58 -6.12
N ALA A 81 -5.57 2.29 -6.63
CA ALA A 81 -4.28 1.74 -7.01
C ALA A 81 -3.14 2.19 -6.10
N ILE A 82 -2.11 1.34 -6.02
CA ILE A 82 -0.80 1.71 -5.47
C ILE A 82 -0.29 3.01 -6.08
N SER A 83 0.49 3.77 -5.30
CA SER A 83 1.11 5.03 -5.76
C SER A 83 1.76 4.94 -7.13
N GLY A 84 1.38 5.86 -8.02
CA GLY A 84 2.02 6.08 -9.31
C GLY A 84 3.46 6.60 -9.23
N GLY A 85 3.89 7.07 -8.05
CA GLY A 85 5.26 7.49 -7.79
C GLY A 85 6.25 6.33 -7.56
N ILE A 86 5.76 5.12 -7.29
CA ILE A 86 6.59 3.94 -7.00
C ILE A 86 6.25 2.70 -7.85
N SER A 87 5.12 2.70 -8.55
CA SER A 87 4.69 1.62 -9.44
C SER A 87 3.99 2.17 -10.69
N GLY A 88 4.24 1.54 -11.82
CA GLY A 88 3.51 1.84 -13.06
C GLY A 88 2.07 1.33 -13.10
N THR A 89 1.61 0.61 -12.08
CA THR A 89 0.26 -0.02 -12.04
C THR A 89 -0.85 1.02 -12.19
N CYS A 90 -0.78 2.13 -11.43
CA CYS A 90 -1.80 3.19 -11.48
C CYS A 90 -1.92 3.80 -12.88
N TRP A 91 -0.80 4.13 -13.52
CA TRP A 91 -0.77 4.69 -14.86
C TRP A 91 -1.28 3.71 -15.92
N SER A 92 -0.94 2.43 -15.76
CA SER A 92 -1.45 1.35 -16.62
C SER A 92 -2.97 1.19 -16.47
N ALA A 93 -3.47 1.26 -15.23
CA ALA A 93 -4.90 1.20 -14.95
C ALA A 93 -5.66 2.39 -15.57
N GLU A 94 -5.10 3.61 -15.48
CA GLU A 94 -5.73 4.79 -16.09
C GLU A 94 -5.76 4.69 -17.62
N LEU A 95 -4.69 4.16 -18.26
CA LEU A 95 -4.68 3.96 -19.69
C LEU A 95 -5.77 2.96 -20.14
N MET A 96 -5.91 1.84 -19.43
CA MET A 96 -6.97 0.86 -19.72
C MET A 96 -8.36 1.43 -19.44
N ALA A 97 -8.51 2.22 -18.38
CA ALA A 97 -9.76 2.89 -18.07
C ALA A 97 -10.17 3.88 -19.16
N GLU A 98 -9.22 4.62 -19.76
CA GLU A 98 -9.49 5.57 -20.83
C GLU A 98 -10.01 4.86 -22.09
N GLU A 99 -9.40 3.73 -22.48
CA GLU A 99 -9.89 2.91 -23.59
C GLU A 99 -11.32 2.40 -23.31
N LEU A 100 -11.56 1.87 -22.10
CA LEU A 100 -12.87 1.34 -21.71
C LEU A 100 -13.96 2.40 -21.63
N ARG A 101 -13.64 3.66 -21.23
CA ARG A 101 -14.60 4.78 -21.29
C ARG A 101 -15.11 5.05 -22.69
N GLY A 102 -14.25 4.86 -23.70
CA GLY A 102 -14.67 4.99 -25.11
C GLY A 102 -15.62 3.86 -25.56
N GLU A 103 -15.45 2.66 -25.00
CA GLU A 103 -16.25 1.49 -25.35
C GLU A 103 -17.55 1.37 -24.54
N TYR A 104 -17.55 1.90 -23.30
CA TYR A 104 -18.66 1.86 -22.34
C TYR A 104 -19.05 3.27 -21.85
N PRO A 105 -19.53 4.16 -22.74
CA PRO A 105 -19.76 5.59 -22.41
C PRO A 105 -20.84 5.80 -21.33
N ASP A 106 -21.74 4.84 -21.14
CA ASP A 106 -22.81 4.90 -20.15
C ASP A 106 -22.38 4.35 -18.78
N ARG A 107 -21.12 3.94 -18.63
CA ARG A 107 -20.58 3.40 -17.38
C ARG A 107 -19.60 4.36 -16.75
N MET A 108 -19.62 4.39 -15.41
CA MET A 108 -18.64 5.13 -14.66
C MET A 108 -17.39 4.27 -14.45
N ILE A 109 -16.24 4.78 -14.87
CA ILE A 109 -14.94 4.13 -14.72
C ILE A 109 -13.99 5.15 -14.10
N ARG A 110 -13.51 4.86 -12.89
CA ARG A 110 -12.57 5.73 -12.15
C ARG A 110 -11.38 4.94 -11.66
N VAL A 111 -10.22 5.59 -11.78
CA VAL A 111 -8.96 5.14 -11.17
C VAL A 111 -8.52 6.20 -10.17
N LEU A 112 -8.13 5.79 -8.98
CA LEU A 112 -7.61 6.67 -7.93
C LEU A 112 -6.17 6.27 -7.61
N ASN A 113 -5.27 7.24 -7.71
CA ASN A 113 -3.90 7.12 -7.23
C ASN A 113 -3.88 7.42 -5.72
N THR A 114 -3.53 6.43 -4.89
CA THR A 114 -3.49 6.63 -3.44
C THR A 114 -2.29 7.44 -2.96
N CYS A 115 -1.27 7.62 -3.81
CA CYS A 115 0.04 8.16 -3.41
C CYS A 115 0.65 7.42 -2.20
N GLY A 116 0.19 6.20 -1.96
CA GLY A 116 0.58 5.32 -0.88
C GLY A 116 0.77 3.87 -1.35
N ALA A 117 1.09 2.99 -0.41
CA ALA A 117 1.20 1.56 -0.63
C ALA A 117 0.83 0.79 0.64
N SER A 118 0.70 -0.53 0.52
CA SER A 118 0.36 -1.37 1.66
C SER A 118 -0.93 -0.88 2.35
N LEU A 119 -1.00 -0.93 3.67
CA LEU A 119 -2.18 -0.47 4.40
C LEU A 119 -2.47 1.04 4.23
N GLY A 120 -1.54 1.84 3.72
CA GLY A 120 -1.84 3.21 3.30
C GLY A 120 -2.82 3.27 2.14
N GLU A 121 -2.70 2.35 1.19
CA GLU A 121 -3.66 2.09 0.12
C GLU A 121 -4.84 1.26 0.64
N GLY A 122 -4.56 0.15 1.32
CA GLY A 122 -5.58 -0.80 1.79
C GLY A 122 -6.66 -0.18 2.67
N LEU A 123 -6.32 0.77 3.54
CA LEU A 123 -7.31 1.46 4.37
C LEU A 123 -8.24 2.36 3.54
N VAL A 124 -7.76 2.98 2.46
CA VAL A 124 -8.61 3.76 1.55
C VAL A 124 -9.59 2.82 0.83
N VAL A 125 -9.12 1.67 0.37
CA VAL A 125 -9.96 0.64 -0.27
C VAL A 125 -11.03 0.12 0.69
N LEU A 126 -10.64 -0.24 1.92
CA LEU A 126 -11.56 -0.76 2.94
C LEU A 126 -12.63 0.27 3.34
N GLU A 127 -12.27 1.54 3.46
CA GLU A 127 -13.26 2.59 3.75
C GLU A 127 -14.25 2.78 2.58
N ALA A 128 -13.77 2.76 1.33
CA ALA A 128 -14.65 2.79 0.16
C ALA A 128 -15.62 1.59 0.13
N ALA A 129 -15.12 0.39 0.43
CA ALA A 129 -15.94 -0.81 0.49
C ALA A 129 -16.97 -0.79 1.63
N LYS A 130 -16.60 -0.30 2.81
CA LYS A 130 -17.55 -0.08 3.93
C LYS A 130 -18.64 0.93 3.60
N MET A 131 -18.32 1.97 2.82
CA MET A 131 -19.32 2.93 2.35
C MET A 131 -20.29 2.28 1.36
N LEU A 132 -19.78 1.43 0.46
CA LEU A 132 -20.62 0.67 -0.48
C LEU A 132 -21.59 -0.25 0.26
N GLU A 133 -21.13 -0.99 1.26
CA GLU A 133 -21.95 -1.85 2.12
C GLU A 133 -23.05 -1.06 2.85
N LYS A 134 -22.78 0.18 3.24
CA LYS A 134 -23.76 1.09 3.87
C LYS A 134 -24.74 1.71 2.87
N GLY A 135 -24.63 1.41 1.57
CA GLY A 135 -25.53 1.91 0.53
C GLY A 135 -25.24 3.34 0.08
N CYS A 136 -24.03 3.86 0.32
CA CYS A 136 -23.63 5.15 -0.25
C CYS A 136 -23.59 5.08 -1.78
N THR A 137 -23.85 6.20 -2.43
CA THR A 137 -23.78 6.29 -3.89
C THR A 137 -22.34 6.22 -4.39
N ALA A 138 -22.16 5.81 -5.64
CA ALA A 138 -20.83 5.73 -6.25
C ALA A 138 -20.10 7.07 -6.24
N ASP A 139 -20.79 8.18 -6.50
CA ASP A 139 -20.21 9.54 -6.46
C ASP A 139 -19.71 9.92 -5.05
N GLU A 140 -20.48 9.58 -4.01
CA GLU A 140 -20.08 9.80 -2.62
C GLU A 140 -18.82 8.98 -2.26
N ILE A 141 -18.79 7.70 -2.67
CA ILE A 141 -17.67 6.81 -2.42
C ILE A 141 -16.39 7.32 -3.11
N ILE A 142 -16.49 7.68 -4.39
CA ILE A 142 -15.34 8.16 -5.17
C ILE A 142 -14.81 9.48 -4.60
N ARG A 143 -15.69 10.40 -4.28
CA ARG A 143 -15.31 11.67 -3.66
C ARG A 143 -14.60 11.44 -2.32
N GLN A 144 -15.19 10.63 -1.45
CA GLN A 144 -14.62 10.35 -0.13
C GLN A 144 -13.29 9.59 -0.23
N ALA A 145 -13.19 8.60 -1.13
CA ALA A 145 -11.93 7.89 -1.38
C ALA A 145 -10.83 8.84 -1.86
N GLY A 146 -11.14 9.76 -2.78
CA GLY A 146 -10.20 10.79 -3.24
C GLY A 146 -9.74 11.72 -2.11
N GLU A 147 -10.65 12.15 -1.24
CA GLU A 147 -10.31 12.94 -0.05
C GLU A 147 -9.42 12.13 0.92
N ASN A 148 -9.72 10.83 1.10
CA ASN A 148 -8.94 9.96 1.96
C ASN A 148 -7.52 9.75 1.43
N CYS A 149 -7.31 9.64 0.11
CA CYS A 149 -5.97 9.60 -0.49
C CYS A 149 -5.15 10.83 -0.07
N GLY A 150 -5.72 12.04 -0.15
CA GLY A 150 -5.04 13.27 0.24
C GLY A 150 -4.79 13.43 1.75
N ARG A 151 -5.57 12.74 2.58
CA ARG A 151 -5.46 12.79 4.06
C ARG A 151 -4.66 11.64 4.64
N MET A 152 -4.45 10.54 3.92
CA MET A 152 -3.67 9.40 4.40
C MET A 152 -2.26 9.85 4.75
N ARG A 153 -1.78 9.43 5.92
CA ARG A 153 -0.40 9.65 6.36
C ARG A 153 0.24 8.31 6.57
N GLN A 154 1.35 8.09 5.88
CA GLN A 154 2.09 6.84 5.92
C GLN A 154 3.55 7.11 6.25
N PHE A 155 4.00 6.56 7.37
CA PHE A 155 5.38 6.65 7.83
C PHE A 155 5.91 5.25 8.07
N PHE A 156 7.16 5.02 7.72
CA PHE A 156 7.78 3.72 7.95
C PHE A 156 9.29 3.87 8.20
N MET A 157 9.86 2.85 8.80
CA MET A 157 11.31 2.73 8.97
C MET A 157 11.80 1.47 8.29
N VAL A 158 13.04 1.47 7.83
CA VAL A 158 13.74 0.29 7.32
C VAL A 158 15.06 0.11 8.04
N ASP A 159 15.53 -1.13 8.08
CA ASP A 159 16.84 -1.44 8.63
C ASP A 159 17.97 -1.06 7.68
N ASP A 160 17.73 -1.23 6.37
CA ASP A 160 18.69 -0.94 5.32
C ASP A 160 17.97 -0.40 4.07
N LEU A 161 18.39 0.74 3.57
CA LEU A 161 17.85 1.35 2.34
C LEU A 161 18.26 0.59 1.06
N LYS A 162 19.09 -0.45 1.16
CA LYS A 162 19.59 -1.17 -0.02
C LYS A 162 18.47 -1.77 -0.87
N TYR A 163 17.39 -2.26 -0.26
CA TYR A 163 16.26 -2.87 -0.97
C TYR A 163 15.47 -1.82 -1.75
N LEU A 164 15.14 -0.68 -1.13
CA LEU A 164 14.51 0.46 -1.80
C LEU A 164 15.36 1.01 -2.95
N ARG A 165 16.69 1.07 -2.78
CA ARG A 165 17.62 1.54 -3.82
C ARG A 165 17.72 0.56 -4.97
N ARG A 166 17.85 -0.74 -4.71
CA ARG A 166 17.87 -1.77 -5.75
C ARG A 166 16.60 -1.73 -6.58
N GLY A 167 15.47 -1.57 -5.92
CA GLY A 167 14.17 -1.44 -6.57
C GLY A 167 13.99 -0.11 -7.32
N GLY A 168 14.83 0.90 -7.07
CA GLY A 168 14.65 2.24 -7.64
C GLY A 168 13.47 3.03 -7.05
N ARG A 169 12.94 2.64 -5.89
CA ARG A 169 11.80 3.29 -5.21
C ARG A 169 12.24 4.39 -4.25
N ILE A 170 13.54 4.59 -4.07
CA ILE A 170 14.09 5.77 -3.41
C ILE A 170 15.25 6.32 -4.26
N SER A 171 15.35 7.65 -4.34
CA SER A 171 16.40 8.27 -5.17
C SER A 171 17.80 7.97 -4.62
N ALA A 172 18.78 7.88 -5.52
CA ALA A 172 20.20 7.73 -5.16
C ALA A 172 20.72 8.90 -4.28
N ALA A 173 20.08 10.07 -4.40
CA ALA A 173 20.39 11.25 -3.58
C ALA A 173 19.86 11.15 -2.15
N ALA A 174 18.97 10.22 -1.84
CA ALA A 174 18.61 9.89 -0.45
C ALA A 174 19.83 9.25 0.24
N GLN A 175 20.84 10.08 0.48
CA GLN A 175 22.06 9.66 1.16
C GLN A 175 21.77 9.38 2.63
N VAL A 176 21.65 8.13 2.97
CA VAL A 176 22.12 7.72 4.27
C VAL A 176 23.66 7.70 4.16
N ALA A 177 24.30 8.71 4.70
CA ALA A 177 25.75 8.69 4.91
C ALA A 177 26.11 7.33 5.52
N GLY A 178 27.02 6.62 4.86
CA GLY A 178 27.37 5.23 5.05
C GLY A 178 27.34 4.71 6.49
N SER A 179 27.12 3.43 6.62
CA SER A 179 27.44 2.50 7.72
C SER A 179 27.64 3.06 9.16
N LEU A 180 26.98 4.13 9.55
CA LEU A 180 26.86 4.47 10.96
C LEU A 180 25.90 3.48 11.58
N LEU A 181 26.48 2.44 12.19
CA LEU A 181 25.82 1.41 12.95
C LEU A 181 24.66 2.01 13.75
N LYS A 182 23.41 1.56 13.47
CA LYS A 182 22.19 1.90 14.20
C LYS A 182 21.42 3.17 13.78
N ILE A 183 21.75 3.84 12.68
CA ILE A 183 20.87 4.90 12.17
C ILE A 183 19.68 4.27 11.45
N LYS A 184 18.47 4.68 11.82
CA LYS A 184 17.19 4.26 11.21
C LYS A 184 16.57 5.45 10.50
N PRO A 185 16.41 5.40 9.18
CA PRO A 185 15.64 6.41 8.46
C PRO A 185 14.15 6.25 8.76
N ILE A 186 13.47 7.35 8.96
CA ILE A 186 12.02 7.43 8.92
C ILE A 186 11.65 7.97 7.54
N LEU A 187 10.82 7.26 6.85
CA LEU A 187 10.42 7.52 5.46
C LEU A 187 8.94 7.87 5.40
N GLN A 188 8.55 8.59 4.36
CA GLN A 188 7.16 8.95 4.05
C GLN A 188 6.97 9.06 2.54
N SER A 189 5.73 9.22 2.07
CA SER A 189 5.44 9.64 0.71
C SER A 189 5.47 11.16 0.60
N ASP A 190 5.93 11.68 -0.55
CA ASP A 190 5.68 13.07 -0.96
C ASP A 190 4.27 13.21 -1.59
N PRO A 191 3.83 14.43 -1.97
CA PRO A 191 2.51 14.64 -2.59
C PRO A 191 2.32 13.88 -3.92
N GLU A 192 3.39 13.56 -4.63
CA GLU A 192 3.39 12.79 -5.88
C GLU A 192 3.45 11.27 -5.63
N GLY A 193 3.61 10.86 -4.37
CA GLY A 193 3.65 9.46 -3.96
C GLY A 193 5.02 8.79 -4.07
N HIS A 194 6.11 9.55 -4.22
CA HIS A 194 7.47 9.01 -4.15
C HIS A 194 7.90 8.84 -2.70
N ILE A 195 8.77 7.87 -2.45
CA ILE A 195 9.33 7.66 -1.11
C ILE A 195 10.45 8.65 -0.87
N ILE A 196 10.29 9.46 0.17
CA ILE A 196 11.28 10.43 0.64
C ILE A 196 11.64 10.21 2.11
N GLN A 197 12.79 10.72 2.51
CA GLN A 197 13.20 10.67 3.90
C GLN A 197 12.57 11.81 4.70
N HIS A 198 11.82 11.47 5.74
CA HIS A 198 11.29 12.41 6.72
C HIS A 198 12.37 12.83 7.72
N SER A 199 12.99 11.85 8.41
CA SER A 199 14.00 12.10 9.43
C SER A 199 14.96 10.91 9.60
N LYS A 200 15.93 11.05 10.49
CA LYS A 200 16.86 9.98 10.89
C LYS A 200 16.95 9.94 12.40
N VAL A 201 16.88 8.74 12.95
CA VAL A 201 17.03 8.52 14.39
C VAL A 201 18.03 7.41 14.67
N ARG A 202 18.50 7.33 15.92
CA ARG A 202 19.46 6.29 16.31
C ARG A 202 18.77 5.19 17.08
N GLY A 203 18.77 3.99 16.53
CA GLY A 203 18.25 2.77 17.15
C GLY A 203 16.75 2.55 16.89
N GLN A 204 16.36 1.28 16.89
CA GLN A 204 15.01 0.83 16.58
C GLN A 204 13.96 1.35 17.59
N LEU A 205 14.29 1.39 18.88
CA LEU A 205 13.37 1.90 19.89
C LEU A 205 13.00 3.37 19.64
N LYS A 206 14.01 4.21 19.33
CA LYS A 206 13.76 5.63 19.04
C LYS A 206 12.98 5.79 17.74
N ALA A 207 13.21 4.92 16.73
CA ALA A 207 12.42 4.95 15.51
C ALA A 207 10.94 4.63 15.77
N MET A 208 10.64 3.62 16.58
CA MET A 208 9.26 3.29 16.98
C MET A 208 8.62 4.42 17.81
N GLU A 209 9.37 5.08 18.68
CA GLU A 209 8.89 6.26 19.42
C GLU A 209 8.55 7.40 18.48
N THR A 210 9.43 7.66 17.49
CA THR A 210 9.16 8.70 16.49
C THR A 210 7.93 8.38 15.65
N LEU A 211 7.70 7.11 15.26
CA LEU A 211 6.45 6.73 14.58
C LEU A 211 5.22 6.98 15.45
N ALA A 212 5.29 6.73 16.76
CA ALA A 212 4.21 7.02 17.69
C ALA A 212 4.03 8.54 17.95
N GLU A 213 5.10 9.31 17.93
CA GLU A 213 5.06 10.78 17.98
C GLU A 213 4.38 11.34 16.73
N LEU A 214 4.74 10.86 15.52
CA LEU A 214 4.09 11.22 14.27
C LEU A 214 2.61 10.83 14.23
N TYR A 215 2.26 9.67 14.79
CA TYR A 215 0.85 9.31 14.97
C TYR A 215 0.10 10.38 15.77
N LYS A 216 0.63 10.82 16.93
CA LYS A 216 0.01 11.89 17.75
C LYS A 216 -0.12 13.21 17.01
N GLU A 217 0.84 13.53 16.15
CA GLU A 217 0.86 14.77 15.36
C GLU A 217 -0.22 14.79 14.29
N TYR A 218 -0.44 13.65 13.60
CA TYR A 218 -1.28 13.59 12.40
C TYR A 218 -2.64 12.92 12.62
N ALA A 219 -2.83 12.16 13.68
CA ALA A 219 -4.12 11.52 13.95
C ALA A 219 -5.18 12.57 14.29
N VAL A 220 -6.33 12.50 13.60
CA VAL A 220 -7.47 13.39 13.84
C VAL A 220 -8.10 13.11 15.20
N ASP A 221 -8.24 11.81 15.49
CA ASP A 221 -8.72 11.28 16.76
C ASP A 221 -8.18 9.85 16.95
N GLY A 222 -8.29 9.34 18.16
CA GLY A 222 -7.79 7.99 18.48
C GLY A 222 -8.70 6.84 18.06
N THR A 223 -9.81 7.08 17.38
CA THR A 223 -10.84 6.08 17.07
C THR A 223 -10.73 5.50 15.65
N ARG A 224 -10.02 6.17 14.75
CA ARG A 224 -9.84 5.73 13.37
C ARG A 224 -8.97 4.48 13.30
N THR A 225 -9.23 3.63 12.32
CA THR A 225 -8.40 2.45 12.05
C THR A 225 -6.97 2.87 11.69
N VAL A 226 -5.98 2.22 12.31
CA VAL A 226 -4.56 2.39 12.00
C VAL A 226 -4.02 1.11 11.40
N GLY A 227 -3.24 1.22 10.32
CA GLY A 227 -2.55 0.10 9.69
C GLY A 227 -1.10 -0.02 10.18
N ILE A 228 -0.69 -1.21 10.54
CA ILE A 228 0.72 -1.60 10.79
C ILE A 228 1.08 -2.69 9.81
N ALA A 229 2.05 -2.45 8.94
CA ALA A 229 2.60 -3.46 8.05
C ALA A 229 4.06 -3.74 8.39
N HIS A 230 4.51 -4.99 8.30
CA HIS A 230 5.86 -5.40 8.67
C HIS A 230 6.44 -6.44 7.71
N ALA A 231 7.76 -6.39 7.51
CA ALA A 231 8.52 -7.38 6.73
C ALA A 231 9.03 -8.49 7.68
N ASP A 232 8.20 -9.48 7.94
CA ASP A 232 8.50 -10.64 8.82
C ASP A 232 9.09 -10.23 10.18
N CYS A 233 8.49 -9.20 10.81
CA CYS A 233 8.90 -8.66 12.10
C CYS A 233 7.69 -8.51 13.05
N PRO A 234 6.98 -9.60 13.41
CA PRO A 234 5.76 -9.53 14.22
C PRO A 234 5.99 -8.92 15.60
N ASP A 235 7.12 -9.22 16.26
CA ASP A 235 7.46 -8.63 17.56
C ASP A 235 7.64 -7.10 17.47
N GLY A 236 8.20 -6.61 16.36
CA GLY A 236 8.32 -5.18 16.09
C GLY A 236 6.96 -4.52 15.92
N ALA A 237 6.06 -5.18 15.18
CA ALA A 237 4.70 -4.71 15.00
C ALA A 237 3.92 -4.66 16.32
N LEU A 238 4.02 -5.69 17.17
CA LEU A 238 3.40 -5.71 18.50
C LEU A 238 3.93 -4.58 19.41
N ARG A 239 5.24 -4.30 19.40
CA ARG A 239 5.82 -3.19 20.15
C ARG A 239 5.33 -1.84 19.66
N LEU A 240 5.21 -1.65 18.33
CA LEU A 240 4.66 -0.42 17.76
C LEU A 240 3.18 -0.28 18.14
N GLN A 241 2.40 -1.37 18.05
CA GLN A 241 1.01 -1.38 18.47
C GLN A 241 0.84 -0.92 19.91
N ALA A 242 1.65 -1.43 20.85
CA ALA A 242 1.62 -0.99 22.26
C ALA A 242 1.89 0.53 22.38
N LYS A 243 2.92 1.03 21.68
CA LYS A 243 3.23 2.47 21.69
C LYS A 243 2.10 3.32 21.07
N LEU A 244 1.41 2.85 20.05
CA LEU A 244 0.24 3.56 19.52
C LEU A 244 -0.93 3.57 20.50
N ARG A 245 -1.15 2.47 21.24
CA ARG A 245 -2.13 2.42 22.32
C ARG A 245 -1.80 3.43 23.43
N ASP A 246 -0.55 3.49 23.86
CA ASP A 246 -0.06 4.49 24.82
C ASP A 246 -0.16 5.92 24.27
N ALA A 247 -0.10 6.07 22.96
CA ALA A 247 -0.26 7.35 22.28
C ALA A 247 -1.72 7.81 22.12
N GLY A 248 -2.70 6.98 22.55
CA GLY A 248 -4.12 7.31 22.55
C GLY A 248 -4.94 6.64 21.43
N GLN A 249 -4.36 5.68 20.70
CA GLN A 249 -5.11 4.90 19.73
C GLN A 249 -6.06 3.92 20.42
N THR A 250 -7.37 4.15 20.33
CA THR A 250 -8.42 3.31 20.92
C THR A 250 -9.18 2.48 19.88
N GLY A 251 -9.18 2.92 18.61
CA GLY A 251 -9.84 2.23 17.52
C GLY A 251 -9.12 0.95 17.07
N GLU A 252 -9.53 0.41 15.95
CA GLU A 252 -8.92 -0.78 15.37
C GLU A 252 -7.45 -0.56 14.98
N ILE A 253 -6.60 -1.57 15.18
CA ILE A 253 -5.27 -1.64 14.59
C ILE A 253 -5.23 -2.89 13.71
N LEU A 254 -5.17 -2.67 12.39
CA LEU A 254 -4.98 -3.73 11.42
C LEU A 254 -3.47 -3.97 11.25
N SER A 255 -3.00 -5.18 11.57
CA SER A 255 -1.59 -5.55 11.47
C SER A 255 -1.40 -6.68 10.47
N VAL A 256 -0.49 -6.49 9.51
CA VAL A 256 -0.21 -7.45 8.44
C VAL A 256 1.28 -7.63 8.17
N CYS A 257 1.66 -8.81 7.70
CA CYS A 257 2.95 -8.99 7.04
C CYS A 257 2.82 -8.48 5.60
N TYR A 258 3.82 -7.74 5.10
CA TYR A 258 3.85 -7.35 3.70
C TYR A 258 3.80 -8.56 2.79
N GLU A 259 3.03 -8.44 1.71
CA GLU A 259 3.13 -9.36 0.58
C GLU A 259 4.51 -9.16 -0.14
N PRO A 260 4.96 -10.16 -0.95
CA PRO A 260 6.32 -10.15 -1.49
C PRO A 260 6.69 -8.95 -2.36
N VAL A 261 5.74 -8.36 -3.11
CA VAL A 261 6.07 -7.25 -4.01
C VAL A 261 6.42 -5.99 -3.20
N THR A 262 5.55 -5.60 -2.25
CA THR A 262 5.83 -4.47 -1.36
C THR A 262 7.01 -4.75 -0.45
N GLY A 263 7.02 -5.93 0.18
CA GLY A 263 8.06 -6.35 1.11
C GLY A 263 9.44 -6.55 0.48
N GLY A 264 9.51 -6.83 -0.81
CA GLY A 264 10.77 -6.97 -1.55
C GLY A 264 11.59 -5.69 -1.67
N HIS A 265 11.01 -4.56 -1.30
CA HIS A 265 11.65 -3.24 -1.37
C HIS A 265 11.93 -2.61 0.01
N VAL A 266 11.58 -3.25 1.11
CA VAL A 266 11.72 -2.69 2.48
C VAL A 266 12.61 -3.53 3.38
#